data_df6d181684f8d5ff26a431d5d893a95b
#
_entry.id   df6d181684f8d5ff26a431d5d893a95b
#
_cell.length_a   1.000
_cell.length_b   1.000
_cell.length_c   1.000
_cell.angle_alpha   90.00
_cell.angle_beta   90.00
_cell.angle_gamma   90.00
#
_symmetry.space_group_name_H-M   'P 1'
#
loop_
_entity.id
_entity.type
_entity.pdbx_description
1 polymer ?
#
loop_
_entity_poly.entity_id
_entity_poly.type
_entity_poly.pdbx_seq_one_letter_code
_entity_poly.pdbx_strand_id
1 'polypeptide(L)'
;MKVLAVGGAGHVGSEVVKELLKRNAEVDVLVRKKGTKVSEGANAVVGDLLDPVFLEKALDGIDKLYLLNAVTPDELTQALIAYDLARRMKLKHIVYHSVFRVDHFKDVPHFASKFALESALHAFDLPFTIIRPNYFNQYDVGLKDPLTKAGIYPMPLGPVGVSTVDVRDIAEATAIALTTAGHEGKTYNLNGPDIVSGLGAAAIWSEVLGKKIKYAGHDMDAFEKQMRDKSPAWSAFDIRMMFQGYIERGFVAGDDDIETLTTLLGHAPRRYIDFARETAVAWQTKLVESDVSAAA
;
A
#
# COMPACT_ATOMS: atom_id res chain seq x y z
N MET A 1 14.04 -20.18 -2.60
CA MET A 1 12.81 -19.70 -3.29
C MET A 1 13.10 -18.34 -3.84
N LYS A 2 12.84 -18.15 -5.13
CA LYS A 2 13.10 -16.89 -5.82
C LYS A 2 11.77 -16.16 -6.14
N VAL A 3 11.69 -14.88 -5.80
CA VAL A 3 10.49 -14.05 -5.95
C VAL A 3 10.79 -12.87 -6.87
N LEU A 4 9.97 -12.64 -7.88
CA LEU A 4 9.92 -11.36 -8.57
C LEU A 4 8.94 -10.44 -7.84
N ALA A 5 9.43 -9.30 -7.37
CA ALA A 5 8.63 -8.30 -6.67
C ALA A 5 8.34 -7.09 -7.57
N VAL A 6 7.13 -7.02 -8.11
CA VAL A 6 6.60 -5.84 -8.78
C VAL A 6 6.14 -4.85 -7.72
N GLY A 7 6.51 -3.57 -7.88
CA GLY A 7 6.26 -2.54 -6.88
C GLY A 7 7.20 -2.58 -5.66
N GLY A 8 8.19 -3.49 -5.66
CA GLY A 8 9.11 -3.73 -4.55
C GLY A 8 10.03 -2.55 -4.16
N ALA A 9 10.09 -1.49 -4.97
CA ALA A 9 10.82 -0.25 -4.64
C ALA A 9 9.91 0.85 -4.04
N GLY A 10 8.59 0.61 -3.94
CA GLY A 10 7.62 1.53 -3.34
C GLY A 10 7.53 1.42 -1.82
N HIS A 11 6.70 2.27 -1.19
CA HIS A 11 6.57 2.32 0.27
C HIS A 11 6.16 0.97 0.89
N VAL A 12 5.13 0.32 0.37
CA VAL A 12 4.69 -1.00 0.86
C VAL A 12 5.64 -2.08 0.37
N GLY A 13 5.95 -2.09 -0.93
CA GLY A 13 6.75 -3.15 -1.53
C GLY A 13 8.16 -3.25 -0.97
N SER A 14 8.80 -2.14 -0.58
CA SER A 14 10.13 -2.20 0.05
C SER A 14 10.10 -2.88 1.43
N GLU A 15 9.03 -2.72 2.20
CA GLU A 15 8.85 -3.46 3.45
C GLU A 15 8.59 -4.95 3.18
N VAL A 16 7.78 -5.28 2.15
CA VAL A 16 7.58 -6.69 1.72
C VAL A 16 8.92 -7.33 1.32
N VAL A 17 9.74 -6.63 0.54
CA VAL A 17 11.06 -7.13 0.14
C VAL A 17 11.95 -7.38 1.37
N LYS A 18 11.98 -6.48 2.35
CA LYS A 18 12.72 -6.67 3.60
C LYS A 18 12.26 -7.93 4.36
N GLU A 19 10.93 -8.12 4.47
CA GLU A 19 10.38 -9.30 5.14
C GLU A 19 10.69 -10.61 4.40
N LEU A 20 10.68 -10.61 3.06
CA LEU A 20 11.08 -11.75 2.25
C LEU A 20 12.56 -12.11 2.45
N LEU A 21 13.44 -11.11 2.47
CA LEU A 21 14.88 -11.30 2.72
C LEU A 21 15.15 -11.87 4.10
N LYS A 22 14.45 -11.38 5.15
CA LYS A 22 14.52 -11.97 6.50
C LYS A 22 14.12 -13.45 6.55
N ARG A 23 13.26 -13.88 5.62
CA ARG A 23 12.81 -15.27 5.46
C ARG A 23 13.66 -16.07 4.47
N ASN A 24 14.87 -15.58 4.14
CA ASN A 24 15.83 -16.19 3.22
C ASN A 24 15.29 -16.44 1.79
N ALA A 25 14.39 -15.60 1.31
CA ALA A 25 14.01 -15.60 -0.09
C ALA A 25 15.04 -14.81 -0.92
N GLU A 26 15.32 -15.29 -2.14
CA GLU A 26 16.00 -14.49 -3.16
C GLU A 26 14.96 -13.57 -3.79
N VAL A 27 15.26 -12.26 -3.88
CA VAL A 27 14.27 -11.28 -4.36
C VAL A 27 14.85 -10.46 -5.50
N ASP A 28 14.22 -10.56 -6.66
CA ASP A 28 14.40 -9.66 -7.78
C ASP A 28 13.30 -8.59 -7.73
N VAL A 29 13.68 -7.31 -7.75
CA VAL A 29 12.75 -6.17 -7.72
C VAL A 29 12.66 -5.54 -9.09
N LEU A 30 11.47 -5.58 -9.71
CA LEU A 30 11.24 -4.89 -10.97
C LEU A 30 11.22 -3.38 -10.77
N VAL A 31 12.09 -2.67 -11.48
CA VAL A 31 12.21 -1.22 -11.43
C VAL A 31 12.21 -0.63 -12.84
N ARG A 32 11.57 0.53 -13.03
CA ARG A 32 11.49 1.19 -14.35
C ARG A 32 12.77 1.93 -14.77
N LYS A 33 13.59 2.33 -13.81
CA LYS A 33 14.77 3.16 -14.07
C LYS A 33 16.04 2.52 -13.49
N LYS A 34 17.11 2.54 -14.27
CA LYS A 34 18.45 2.15 -13.79
C LYS A 34 18.86 3.06 -12.62
N GLY A 35 19.46 2.48 -11.59
CA GLY A 35 19.90 3.21 -10.39
C GLY A 35 18.79 3.44 -9.36
N THR A 36 17.55 2.93 -9.59
CA THR A 36 16.54 2.91 -8.53
C THR A 36 17.07 2.07 -7.36
N LYS A 37 17.05 2.67 -6.16
CA LYS A 37 17.46 1.96 -4.94
C LYS A 37 16.42 0.91 -4.57
N VAL A 38 16.89 -0.29 -4.27
CA VAL A 38 16.09 -1.40 -3.72
C VAL A 38 16.64 -1.76 -2.33
N SER A 39 15.92 -2.56 -1.58
CA SER A 39 16.37 -3.04 -0.26
C SER A 39 17.70 -3.79 -0.39
N GLU A 40 18.60 -3.58 0.54
CA GLU A 40 19.89 -4.29 0.59
C GLU A 40 19.66 -5.81 0.62
N GLY A 41 20.38 -6.54 -0.21
CA GLY A 41 20.20 -7.99 -0.42
C GLY A 41 19.22 -8.36 -1.54
N ALA A 42 18.46 -7.42 -2.12
CA ALA A 42 17.63 -7.65 -3.29
C ALA A 42 18.34 -7.21 -4.58
N ASN A 43 17.99 -7.83 -5.70
CA ASN A 43 18.51 -7.47 -7.03
C ASN A 43 17.52 -6.57 -7.78
N ALA A 44 18.02 -5.49 -8.38
CA ALA A 44 17.20 -4.63 -9.24
C ALA A 44 17.18 -5.18 -10.68
N VAL A 45 15.98 -5.46 -11.20
CA VAL A 45 15.74 -5.85 -12.59
C VAL A 45 15.06 -4.69 -13.31
N VAL A 46 15.75 -4.09 -14.30
CA VAL A 46 15.27 -2.88 -14.98
C VAL A 46 14.42 -3.26 -16.18
N GLY A 47 13.15 -2.82 -16.20
CA GLY A 47 12.25 -3.03 -17.32
C GLY A 47 10.85 -2.47 -17.12
N ASP A 48 9.95 -2.78 -18.05
CA ASP A 48 8.58 -2.28 -18.09
C ASP A 48 7.57 -3.43 -18.07
N LEU A 49 6.51 -3.31 -17.29
CA LEU A 49 5.39 -4.27 -17.27
C LEU A 49 4.60 -4.28 -18.58
N LEU A 50 4.69 -3.24 -19.39
CA LEU A 50 4.08 -3.17 -20.71
C LEU A 50 4.92 -3.85 -21.81
N ASP A 51 6.12 -4.34 -21.49
CA ASP A 51 6.94 -5.14 -22.40
C ASP A 51 6.83 -6.65 -22.07
N PRO A 52 5.94 -7.40 -22.75
CA PRO A 52 5.76 -8.83 -22.47
C PRO A 52 7.01 -9.65 -22.73
N VAL A 53 7.84 -9.27 -23.72
CA VAL A 53 9.07 -10.00 -24.08
C VAL A 53 10.11 -9.85 -22.98
N PHE A 54 10.25 -8.64 -22.44
CA PHE A 54 11.10 -8.40 -21.27
C PHE A 54 10.58 -9.16 -20.06
N LEU A 55 9.28 -9.06 -19.76
CA LEU A 55 8.70 -9.65 -18.57
C LEU A 55 8.76 -11.18 -18.57
N GLU A 56 8.60 -11.83 -19.72
CA GLU A 56 8.80 -13.27 -19.87
C GLU A 56 10.22 -13.67 -19.45
N LYS A 57 11.24 -12.92 -19.88
CA LYS A 57 12.63 -13.16 -19.48
C LYS A 57 12.87 -12.90 -17.99
N ALA A 58 12.21 -11.86 -17.43
CA ALA A 58 12.34 -11.53 -16.02
C ALA A 58 11.66 -12.56 -15.11
N LEU A 59 10.70 -13.31 -15.62
CA LEU A 59 10.02 -14.40 -14.91
C LEU A 59 10.76 -15.75 -15.04
N ASP A 60 11.77 -15.85 -15.89
CA ASP A 60 12.53 -17.10 -16.05
C ASP A 60 13.28 -17.43 -14.76
N GLY A 61 13.12 -18.66 -14.26
CA GLY A 61 13.68 -19.12 -13.00
C GLY A 61 13.04 -18.53 -11.74
N ILE A 62 11.95 -17.78 -11.86
CA ILE A 62 11.17 -17.28 -10.72
C ILE A 62 10.20 -18.34 -10.20
N ASP A 63 10.17 -18.55 -8.89
CA ASP A 63 9.21 -19.46 -8.27
C ASP A 63 7.85 -18.81 -8.04
N LYS A 64 7.83 -17.55 -7.54
CA LYS A 64 6.62 -16.83 -7.13
C LYS A 64 6.65 -15.37 -7.55
N LEU A 65 5.48 -14.79 -7.79
CA LEU A 65 5.30 -13.39 -8.14
C LEU A 65 4.61 -12.64 -6.99
N TYR A 66 5.22 -11.55 -6.50
CA TYR A 66 4.53 -10.52 -5.76
C TYR A 66 4.14 -9.40 -6.71
N LEU A 67 2.83 -9.14 -6.85
CA LEU A 67 2.28 -8.18 -7.79
C LEU A 67 1.57 -7.02 -7.06
N LEU A 68 2.25 -5.89 -6.97
CA LEU A 68 1.73 -4.60 -6.51
C LEU A 68 1.88 -3.57 -7.61
N ASN A 69 0.80 -3.31 -8.34
CA ASN A 69 0.79 -2.28 -9.37
C ASN A 69 0.70 -0.87 -8.78
N ALA A 70 1.38 0.07 -9.41
CA ALA A 70 1.14 1.49 -9.15
C ALA A 70 -0.21 1.90 -9.73
N VAL A 71 -0.88 2.88 -9.10
CA VAL A 71 -2.09 3.51 -9.65
C VAL A 71 -1.69 4.35 -10.87
N THR A 72 -1.96 3.81 -12.05
CA THR A 72 -1.67 4.42 -13.37
C THR A 72 -2.84 4.18 -14.32
N PRO A 73 -2.99 4.96 -15.41
CA PRO A 73 -4.10 4.77 -16.35
C PRO A 73 -4.13 3.39 -17.03
N ASP A 74 -3.00 2.71 -17.05
CA ASP A 74 -2.79 1.40 -17.67
C ASP A 74 -2.57 0.27 -16.64
N GLU A 75 -2.92 0.51 -15.37
CA GLU A 75 -2.73 -0.44 -14.25
C GLU A 75 -3.28 -1.83 -14.56
N LEU A 76 -4.51 -1.92 -15.08
CA LEU A 76 -5.13 -3.21 -15.42
C LEU A 76 -4.38 -3.94 -16.53
N THR A 77 -3.94 -3.23 -17.57
CA THR A 77 -3.18 -3.83 -18.67
C THR A 77 -1.86 -4.41 -18.17
N GLN A 78 -1.11 -3.65 -17.37
CA GLN A 78 0.13 -4.11 -16.73
C GLN A 78 -0.10 -5.35 -15.87
N ALA A 79 -1.15 -5.33 -15.05
CA ALA A 79 -1.47 -6.44 -14.17
C ALA A 79 -1.86 -7.71 -14.90
N LEU A 80 -2.67 -7.60 -15.98
CA LEU A 80 -3.08 -8.75 -16.80
C LEU A 80 -1.91 -9.36 -17.59
N ILE A 81 -0.99 -8.55 -18.13
CA ILE A 81 0.23 -9.03 -18.77
C ILE A 81 1.06 -9.85 -17.77
N ALA A 82 1.32 -9.29 -16.60
CA ALA A 82 2.12 -9.96 -15.57
C ALA A 82 1.46 -11.28 -15.12
N TYR A 83 0.16 -11.26 -14.91
CA TYR A 83 -0.61 -12.43 -14.51
C TYR A 83 -0.62 -13.52 -15.58
N ASP A 84 -0.91 -13.18 -16.85
CA ASP A 84 -1.00 -14.17 -17.93
C ASP A 84 0.37 -14.82 -18.18
N LEU A 85 1.46 -14.06 -18.18
CA LEU A 85 2.80 -14.61 -18.31
C LEU A 85 3.16 -15.51 -17.12
N ALA A 86 2.87 -15.10 -15.88
CA ALA A 86 3.09 -15.94 -14.72
C ALA A 86 2.34 -17.28 -14.82
N ARG A 87 1.10 -17.26 -15.33
CA ARG A 87 0.29 -18.46 -15.56
C ARG A 87 0.89 -19.35 -16.67
N ARG A 88 1.26 -18.77 -17.82
CA ARG A 88 1.88 -19.53 -18.95
C ARG A 88 3.19 -20.18 -18.55
N MET A 89 3.99 -19.49 -17.75
CA MET A 89 5.27 -19.99 -17.24
C MET A 89 5.10 -20.91 -16.03
N LYS A 90 3.87 -21.15 -15.58
CA LYS A 90 3.51 -22.06 -14.47
C LYS A 90 4.25 -21.73 -13.17
N LEU A 91 4.29 -20.44 -12.80
CA LEU A 91 4.78 -20.04 -11.49
C LEU A 91 4.03 -20.78 -10.40
N LYS A 92 4.68 -21.05 -9.28
CA LYS A 92 4.10 -21.82 -8.19
C LYS A 92 3.02 -21.06 -7.44
N HIS A 93 3.09 -19.71 -7.41
CA HIS A 93 2.16 -18.88 -6.66
C HIS A 93 2.28 -17.41 -7.09
N ILE A 94 1.16 -16.70 -7.08
CA ILE A 94 1.09 -15.25 -7.17
C ILE A 94 0.45 -14.68 -5.90
N VAL A 95 1.07 -13.67 -5.27
CA VAL A 95 0.43 -12.87 -4.22
C VAL A 95 0.13 -11.49 -4.80
N TYR A 96 -1.15 -11.21 -4.94
CA TYR A 96 -1.65 -9.97 -5.52
C TYR A 96 -2.06 -8.96 -4.45
N HIS A 97 -1.57 -7.74 -4.58
CA HIS A 97 -1.91 -6.64 -3.68
C HIS A 97 -3.08 -5.83 -4.25
N SER A 98 -4.25 -6.12 -3.76
CA SER A 98 -5.51 -5.48 -4.08
C SER A 98 -5.84 -4.36 -3.08
N VAL A 99 -7.11 -4.17 -2.73
CA VAL A 99 -7.59 -3.18 -1.76
C VAL A 99 -8.83 -3.70 -1.02
N PHE A 100 -8.99 -3.30 0.23
CA PHE A 100 -10.16 -3.63 1.05
C PHE A 100 -11.46 -3.15 0.38
N ARG A 101 -12.54 -3.95 0.49
CA ARG A 101 -13.87 -3.66 -0.10
C ARG A 101 -13.84 -3.29 -1.59
N VAL A 102 -12.93 -3.85 -2.36
CA VAL A 102 -12.79 -3.58 -3.80
C VAL A 102 -14.09 -3.76 -4.57
N ASP A 103 -14.93 -4.71 -4.16
CA ASP A 103 -16.25 -5.03 -4.73
C ASP A 103 -17.32 -3.98 -4.43
N HIS A 104 -17.14 -3.15 -3.40
CA HIS A 104 -18.05 -2.07 -3.03
C HIS A 104 -17.71 -0.72 -3.68
N PHE A 105 -16.52 -0.59 -4.25
CA PHE A 105 -15.97 0.66 -4.80
C PHE A 105 -15.64 0.56 -6.30
N LYS A 106 -16.41 -0.23 -7.06
CA LYS A 106 -16.20 -0.45 -8.50
C LYS A 106 -16.42 0.80 -9.37
N ASP A 107 -16.93 1.86 -8.83
CA ASP A 107 -17.04 3.19 -9.42
C ASP A 107 -15.74 4.01 -9.32
N VAL A 108 -14.81 3.62 -8.45
CA VAL A 108 -13.47 4.22 -8.33
C VAL A 108 -12.52 3.54 -9.32
N PRO A 109 -11.92 4.26 -10.29
CA PRO A 109 -11.19 3.65 -11.41
C PRO A 109 -10.11 2.66 -11.00
N HIS A 110 -9.22 3.01 -10.04
CA HIS A 110 -8.17 2.07 -9.62
C HIS A 110 -8.72 0.88 -8.80
N PHE A 111 -9.83 1.01 -8.07
CA PHE A 111 -10.51 -0.12 -7.44
C PHE A 111 -11.13 -1.05 -8.49
N ALA A 112 -11.77 -0.48 -9.53
CA ALA A 112 -12.32 -1.25 -10.64
C ALA A 112 -11.24 -2.08 -11.35
N SER A 113 -10.06 -1.51 -11.57
CA SER A 113 -8.89 -2.21 -12.14
C SER A 113 -8.47 -3.39 -11.27
N LYS A 114 -8.41 -3.19 -9.94
CA LYS A 114 -8.06 -4.25 -8.99
C LYS A 114 -9.14 -5.35 -8.94
N PHE A 115 -10.41 -4.97 -8.93
CA PHE A 115 -11.53 -5.92 -8.98
C PHE A 115 -11.52 -6.77 -10.27
N ALA A 116 -11.17 -6.18 -11.40
CA ALA A 116 -11.06 -6.90 -12.66
C ALA A 116 -9.93 -7.94 -12.62
N LEU A 117 -8.76 -7.61 -12.04
CA LEU A 117 -7.70 -8.60 -11.89
C LEU A 117 -8.04 -9.70 -10.88
N GLU A 118 -8.70 -9.36 -9.75
CA GLU A 118 -9.19 -10.39 -8.83
C GLU A 118 -10.13 -11.39 -9.52
N SER A 119 -11.02 -10.87 -10.37
CA SER A 119 -11.92 -11.72 -11.17
C SER A 119 -11.14 -12.64 -12.12
N ALA A 120 -10.06 -12.17 -12.72
CA ALA A 120 -9.19 -12.98 -13.56
C ALA A 120 -8.43 -14.04 -12.76
N LEU A 121 -7.93 -13.72 -11.55
CA LEU A 121 -7.28 -14.67 -10.66
C LEU A 121 -8.19 -15.86 -10.30
N HIS A 122 -9.47 -15.59 -10.07
CA HIS A 122 -10.46 -16.63 -9.78
C HIS A 122 -10.89 -17.45 -11.00
N ALA A 123 -10.69 -16.93 -12.21
CA ALA A 123 -11.17 -17.57 -13.44
C ALA A 123 -10.20 -18.60 -14.05
N PHE A 124 -8.93 -18.59 -13.64
CA PHE A 124 -7.88 -19.39 -14.29
C PHE A 124 -6.98 -20.12 -13.28
N ASP A 125 -6.26 -21.13 -13.76
CA ASP A 125 -5.47 -22.08 -12.97
C ASP A 125 -4.05 -21.59 -12.64
N LEU A 126 -3.94 -20.57 -11.80
CA LEU A 126 -2.68 -20.21 -11.15
C LEU A 126 -2.93 -20.09 -9.65
N PRO A 127 -2.18 -20.80 -8.78
CA PRO A 127 -2.32 -20.62 -7.34
C PRO A 127 -2.07 -19.16 -6.96
N PHE A 128 -3.03 -18.55 -6.25
CA PHE A 128 -2.97 -17.14 -5.90
C PHE A 128 -3.34 -16.90 -4.42
N THR A 129 -2.88 -15.79 -3.90
CA THR A 129 -3.40 -15.16 -2.67
C THR A 129 -3.70 -13.69 -2.96
N ILE A 130 -4.83 -13.20 -2.51
CA ILE A 130 -5.21 -11.79 -2.61
C ILE A 130 -5.03 -11.14 -1.25
N ILE A 131 -4.26 -10.05 -1.22
CA ILE A 131 -4.06 -9.19 -0.05
C ILE A 131 -4.87 -7.92 -0.28
N ARG A 132 -5.86 -7.66 0.58
CA ARG A 132 -6.74 -6.49 0.53
C ARG A 132 -6.50 -5.59 1.73
N PRO A 133 -5.47 -4.76 1.74
CA PRO A 133 -5.23 -3.83 2.83
C PRO A 133 -6.22 -2.67 2.80
N ASN A 134 -6.47 -2.11 3.97
CA ASN A 134 -7.22 -0.89 4.18
C ASN A 134 -6.29 0.35 4.10
N TYR A 135 -6.72 1.49 4.64
CA TYR A 135 -6.01 2.77 4.60
C TYR A 135 -4.67 2.72 5.35
N PHE A 136 -3.59 3.11 4.69
CA PHE A 136 -2.24 3.00 5.28
C PHE A 136 -1.94 4.13 6.26
N ASN A 137 -1.48 3.79 7.46
CA ASN A 137 -0.97 4.78 8.42
C ASN A 137 0.08 5.69 7.77
N GLN A 138 0.94 5.13 6.92
CA GLN A 138 2.07 5.80 6.30
C GLN A 138 1.72 6.89 5.29
N TYR A 139 0.46 7.05 4.90
CA TYR A 139 0.04 8.23 4.15
C TYR A 139 0.32 9.53 4.91
N ASP A 140 0.26 9.49 6.23
CA ASP A 140 0.50 10.66 7.07
C ASP A 140 1.99 11.05 7.19
N VAL A 141 2.93 10.20 6.78
CA VAL A 141 4.36 10.58 6.74
C VAL A 141 4.59 11.81 5.88
N GLY A 142 3.83 11.96 4.80
CA GLY A 142 3.87 13.12 3.90
C GLY A 142 3.25 14.40 4.46
N LEU A 143 2.59 14.34 5.61
CA LEU A 143 1.87 15.47 6.22
C LEU A 143 2.71 16.28 7.20
N LYS A 144 4.05 16.14 7.19
CA LYS A 144 4.94 16.86 8.11
C LYS A 144 4.63 18.35 8.14
N ASP A 145 4.67 19.04 7.02
CA ASP A 145 4.50 20.49 6.94
C ASP A 145 3.07 20.95 7.30
N PRO A 146 2.00 20.37 6.78
CA PRO A 146 0.65 20.66 7.24
C PRO A 146 0.48 20.53 8.76
N LEU A 147 0.96 19.45 9.35
CA LEU A 147 0.84 19.18 10.77
C LEU A 147 1.75 20.06 11.62
N THR A 148 3.06 20.13 11.28
CA THR A 148 4.04 20.82 12.14
C THR A 148 4.07 22.33 11.94
N LYS A 149 3.82 22.85 10.73
CA LYS A 149 3.86 24.29 10.43
C LYS A 149 2.46 24.91 10.44
N ALA A 150 1.50 24.34 9.71
CA ALA A 150 0.17 24.93 9.60
C ALA A 150 -0.79 24.54 10.75
N GLY A 151 -0.53 23.46 11.46
CA GLY A 151 -1.42 22.95 12.52
C GLY A 151 -2.73 22.39 11.96
N ILE A 152 -2.67 21.75 10.78
CA ILE A 152 -3.85 21.26 10.04
C ILE A 152 -3.65 19.79 9.65
N TYR A 153 -4.68 18.97 9.89
CA TYR A 153 -4.80 17.64 9.33
C TYR A 153 -5.65 17.70 8.06
N PRO A 154 -5.07 17.48 6.87
CA PRO A 154 -5.74 17.80 5.59
C PRO A 154 -6.48 16.63 4.95
N MET A 155 -6.33 15.37 5.46
CA MET A 155 -6.92 14.20 4.80
C MET A 155 -8.43 14.11 5.04
N PRO A 156 -9.27 14.02 3.98
CA PRO A 156 -10.72 14.10 4.11
C PRO A 156 -11.35 12.74 4.53
N LEU A 157 -10.96 12.21 5.70
CA LEU A 157 -11.43 10.91 6.18
C LEU A 157 -12.91 10.89 6.64
N GLY A 158 -13.56 12.05 6.66
CA GLY A 158 -14.96 12.17 7.06
C GLY A 158 -15.20 11.92 8.56
N PRO A 159 -16.49 11.93 8.97
CA PRO A 159 -16.85 11.77 10.38
C PRO A 159 -16.81 10.32 10.87
N VAL A 160 -17.13 9.35 10.00
CA VAL A 160 -17.09 7.91 10.34
C VAL A 160 -15.65 7.41 10.41
N GLY A 161 -14.81 7.88 9.49
CA GLY A 161 -13.42 7.46 9.39
C GLY A 161 -13.21 6.20 8.56
N VAL A 162 -11.98 5.72 8.62
CA VAL A 162 -11.49 4.51 7.93
C VAL A 162 -10.77 3.62 8.92
N SER A 163 -10.82 2.31 8.75
CA SER A 163 -9.89 1.42 9.45
C SER A 163 -8.50 1.63 8.87
N THR A 164 -7.50 1.73 9.73
CA THR A 164 -6.12 1.96 9.30
C THR A 164 -5.27 0.71 9.50
N VAL A 165 -4.19 0.59 8.73
CA VAL A 165 -3.24 -0.52 8.84
C VAL A 165 -1.82 -0.04 8.62
N ASP A 166 -0.88 -0.55 9.40
CA ASP A 166 0.54 -0.24 9.22
C ASP A 166 1.12 -1.04 8.05
N VAL A 167 1.91 -0.41 7.18
CA VAL A 167 2.53 -1.09 6.03
C VAL A 167 3.48 -2.21 6.45
N ARG A 168 4.03 -2.19 7.68
CA ARG A 168 4.86 -3.26 8.22
C ARG A 168 4.04 -4.53 8.47
N ASP A 169 2.80 -4.39 8.95
CA ASP A 169 1.89 -5.53 9.14
C ASP A 169 1.43 -6.12 7.80
N ILE A 170 1.16 -5.24 6.82
CA ILE A 170 0.87 -5.66 5.44
C ILE A 170 2.04 -6.45 4.86
N ALA A 171 3.26 -5.94 5.06
CA ALA A 171 4.46 -6.56 4.53
C ALA A 171 4.73 -7.93 5.14
N GLU A 172 4.59 -8.04 6.46
CA GLU A 172 4.76 -9.30 7.17
C GLU A 172 3.73 -10.33 6.74
N ALA A 173 2.44 -9.97 6.69
CA ALA A 173 1.36 -10.83 6.21
C ALA A 173 1.59 -11.29 4.75
N THR A 174 2.02 -10.38 3.88
CA THR A 174 2.34 -10.68 2.47
C THR A 174 3.51 -11.65 2.36
N ALA A 175 4.58 -11.45 3.16
CA ALA A 175 5.73 -12.32 3.17
C ALA A 175 5.40 -13.71 3.73
N ILE A 176 4.54 -13.81 4.74
CA ILE A 176 4.00 -15.09 5.24
C ILE A 176 3.28 -15.82 4.12
N ALA A 177 2.37 -15.16 3.41
CA ALA A 177 1.63 -15.77 2.30
C ALA A 177 2.54 -16.24 1.16
N LEU A 178 3.66 -15.56 0.92
CA LEU A 178 4.64 -15.97 -0.09
C LEU A 178 5.55 -17.12 0.37
N THR A 179 5.86 -17.21 1.66
CA THR A 179 6.93 -18.11 2.16
C THR A 179 6.42 -19.36 2.86
N THR A 180 5.16 -19.41 3.27
CA THR A 180 4.54 -20.55 3.91
C THR A 180 3.47 -21.19 3.02
N ALA A 181 3.03 -22.38 3.34
CA ALA A 181 1.98 -23.11 2.61
C ALA A 181 0.59 -22.83 3.19
N GLY A 182 -0.45 -23.11 2.41
CA GLY A 182 -1.84 -23.04 2.86
C GLY A 182 -2.52 -21.68 2.62
N HIS A 183 -1.90 -20.82 1.83
CA HIS A 183 -2.42 -19.50 1.48
C HIS A 183 -3.03 -19.45 0.07
N GLU A 184 -2.86 -20.51 -0.70
CA GLU A 184 -3.37 -20.61 -2.07
C GLU A 184 -4.92 -20.56 -2.07
N GLY A 185 -5.49 -19.75 -2.96
CA GLY A 185 -6.93 -19.51 -3.07
C GLY A 185 -7.52 -18.63 -1.95
N LYS A 186 -6.68 -18.08 -1.07
CA LYS A 186 -7.15 -17.22 0.04
C LYS A 186 -7.19 -15.75 -0.36
N THR A 187 -8.15 -15.04 0.25
CA THR A 187 -8.23 -13.57 0.23
C THR A 187 -8.17 -13.08 1.67
N TYR A 188 -7.24 -12.18 1.97
CA TYR A 188 -7.05 -11.62 3.30
C TYR A 188 -7.36 -10.13 3.31
N ASN A 189 -8.37 -9.72 4.06
CA ASN A 189 -8.63 -8.33 4.39
C ASN A 189 -7.68 -7.93 5.52
N LEU A 190 -6.76 -7.00 5.25
CA LEU A 190 -5.76 -6.58 6.23
C LEU A 190 -6.15 -5.25 6.85
N ASN A 191 -6.60 -5.30 8.09
CA ASN A 191 -7.08 -4.15 8.84
C ASN A 191 -6.42 -4.09 10.21
N GLY A 192 -5.89 -2.92 10.56
CA GLY A 192 -5.42 -2.66 11.93
C GLY A 192 -6.59 -2.37 12.88
N PRO A 193 -6.30 -2.21 14.18
CA PRO A 193 -7.33 -2.14 15.23
C PRO A 193 -8.01 -0.77 15.35
N ASP A 194 -7.46 0.26 14.69
CA ASP A 194 -7.92 1.63 14.90
C ASP A 194 -8.80 2.11 13.74
N ILE A 195 -9.96 2.70 14.07
CA ILE A 195 -10.79 3.47 13.16
C ILE A 195 -10.43 4.94 13.35
N VAL A 196 -9.94 5.59 12.28
CA VAL A 196 -9.44 6.95 12.34
C VAL A 196 -10.31 7.86 11.48
N SER A 197 -11.07 8.74 12.11
CA SER A 197 -11.79 9.84 11.45
C SER A 197 -10.88 11.06 11.28
N GLY A 198 -11.28 12.03 10.46
CA GLY A 198 -10.52 13.27 10.30
C GLY A 198 -10.34 14.03 11.61
N LEU A 199 -11.37 14.08 12.46
CA LEU A 199 -11.29 14.66 13.82
C LEU A 199 -10.43 13.80 14.74
N GLY A 200 -10.56 12.47 14.66
CA GLY A 200 -9.75 11.53 15.45
C GLY A 200 -8.26 11.65 15.14
N ALA A 201 -7.89 11.70 13.85
CA ALA A 201 -6.51 11.94 13.43
C ALA A 201 -5.97 13.28 13.95
N ALA A 202 -6.75 14.36 13.81
CA ALA A 202 -6.35 15.68 14.33
C ALA A 202 -6.14 15.67 15.84
N ALA A 203 -6.96 14.93 16.60
CA ALA A 203 -6.81 14.76 18.05
C ALA A 203 -5.52 13.99 18.41
N ILE A 204 -5.28 12.84 17.73
CA ILE A 204 -4.07 12.03 17.95
C ILE A 204 -2.80 12.85 17.61
N TRP A 205 -2.78 13.53 16.48
CA TRP A 205 -1.64 14.38 16.12
C TRP A 205 -1.48 15.59 17.06
N SER A 206 -2.58 16.10 17.65
CA SER A 206 -2.49 17.15 18.69
C SER A 206 -1.80 16.64 19.94
N GLU A 207 -2.14 15.44 20.41
CA GLU A 207 -1.49 14.77 21.55
C GLU A 207 -0.01 14.55 21.27
N VAL A 208 0.31 13.92 20.13
CA VAL A 208 1.66 13.50 19.77
C VAL A 208 2.60 14.69 19.56
N LEU A 209 2.12 15.78 18.97
CA LEU A 209 2.93 16.98 18.68
C LEU A 209 2.89 18.01 19.81
N GLY A 210 2.08 17.80 20.86
CA GLY A 210 1.93 18.73 21.98
C GLY A 210 1.37 20.10 21.58
N LYS A 211 0.58 20.16 20.49
CA LYS A 211 -0.03 21.41 20.00
C LYS A 211 -1.36 21.13 19.30
N LYS A 212 -2.22 22.15 19.26
CA LYS A 212 -3.53 22.04 18.63
C LYS A 212 -3.42 21.84 17.12
N ILE A 213 -3.92 20.71 16.62
CA ILE A 213 -4.12 20.42 15.19
C ILE A 213 -5.61 20.51 14.88
N LYS A 214 -5.97 21.21 13.81
CA LYS A 214 -7.35 21.33 13.35
C LYS A 214 -7.58 20.39 12.16
N TYR A 215 -8.72 19.76 12.12
CA TYR A 215 -9.16 19.03 10.93
C TYR A 215 -9.60 20.01 9.84
N ALA A 216 -9.12 19.83 8.61
CA ALA A 216 -9.46 20.72 7.48
C ALA A 216 -10.89 20.54 6.95
N GLY A 217 -11.58 19.47 7.37
CA GLY A 217 -12.89 19.10 6.85
C GLY A 217 -12.78 18.13 5.66
N HIS A 218 -13.91 17.95 4.99
CA HIS A 218 -14.03 17.00 3.87
C HIS A 218 -14.77 17.61 2.67
N ASP A 219 -14.47 18.87 2.37
CA ASP A 219 -14.90 19.51 1.12
C ASP A 219 -14.14 18.87 -0.05
N MET A 220 -14.84 18.01 -0.80
CA MET A 220 -14.23 17.20 -1.87
C MET A 220 -13.89 18.02 -3.10
N ASP A 221 -14.56 19.13 -3.35
CA ASP A 221 -14.27 20.00 -4.48
C ASP A 221 -12.99 20.81 -4.22
N ALA A 222 -12.83 21.32 -3.01
CA ALA A 222 -11.60 21.97 -2.56
C ALA A 222 -10.42 21.00 -2.55
N PHE A 223 -10.65 19.76 -2.10
CA PHE A 223 -9.63 18.71 -2.08
C PHE A 223 -9.17 18.34 -3.49
N GLU A 224 -10.08 18.08 -4.43
CA GLU A 224 -9.74 17.78 -5.82
C GLU A 224 -8.95 18.92 -6.48
N LYS A 225 -9.36 20.17 -6.25
CA LYS A 225 -8.65 21.34 -6.77
C LYS A 225 -7.19 21.38 -6.30
N GLN A 226 -6.96 21.15 -5.00
CA GLN A 226 -5.58 21.10 -4.45
C GLN A 226 -4.77 19.92 -5.01
N MET A 227 -5.41 18.78 -5.26
CA MET A 227 -4.75 17.61 -5.85
C MET A 227 -4.34 17.87 -7.29
N ARG A 228 -5.14 18.58 -8.09
CA ARG A 228 -4.81 18.95 -9.48
C ARG A 228 -3.57 19.82 -9.62
N ASP A 229 -3.21 20.58 -8.60
CA ASP A 229 -1.98 21.38 -8.58
C ASP A 229 -0.70 20.51 -8.46
N LYS A 230 -0.83 19.24 -8.02
CA LYS A 230 0.29 18.36 -7.69
C LYS A 230 0.31 17.05 -8.48
N SER A 231 -0.79 16.71 -9.15
CA SER A 231 -0.97 15.43 -9.84
C SER A 231 -1.78 15.60 -11.12
N PRO A 232 -1.69 14.65 -12.08
CA PRO A 232 -2.53 14.66 -13.28
C PRO A 232 -4.01 14.69 -12.93
N ALA A 233 -4.82 15.33 -13.78
CA ALA A 233 -6.25 15.53 -13.53
C ALA A 233 -7.01 14.21 -13.31
N TRP A 234 -6.68 13.14 -14.04
CA TRP A 234 -7.29 11.82 -13.86
C TRP A 234 -7.01 11.25 -12.47
N SER A 235 -5.79 11.44 -11.94
CA SER A 235 -5.41 10.97 -10.61
C SER A 235 -6.12 11.75 -9.51
N ALA A 236 -6.22 13.06 -9.64
CA ALA A 236 -6.97 13.91 -8.71
C ALA A 236 -8.45 13.50 -8.66
N PHE A 237 -9.05 13.23 -9.81
CA PHE A 237 -10.43 12.76 -9.93
C PHE A 237 -10.62 11.39 -9.28
N ASP A 238 -9.74 10.43 -9.58
CA ASP A 238 -9.79 9.06 -9.03
C ASP A 238 -9.69 9.06 -7.50
N ILE A 239 -8.73 9.79 -6.94
CA ILE A 239 -8.55 9.92 -5.48
C ILE A 239 -9.73 10.65 -4.82
N ARG A 240 -10.30 11.67 -5.50
CA ARG A 240 -11.54 12.32 -5.04
C ARG A 240 -12.67 11.32 -4.92
N MET A 241 -12.91 10.50 -5.95
CA MET A 241 -13.95 9.46 -5.93
C MET A 241 -13.75 8.48 -4.79
N MET A 242 -12.50 8.07 -4.55
CA MET A 242 -12.16 7.16 -3.44
C MET A 242 -12.56 7.77 -2.09
N PHE A 243 -12.13 8.99 -1.78
CA PHE A 243 -12.47 9.63 -0.50
C PHE A 243 -13.95 9.95 -0.38
N GLN A 244 -14.59 10.39 -1.47
CA GLN A 244 -16.05 10.58 -1.50
C GLN A 244 -16.76 9.28 -1.11
N GLY A 245 -16.33 8.16 -1.69
CA GLY A 245 -16.86 6.84 -1.36
C GLY A 245 -16.63 6.45 0.10
N TYR A 246 -15.48 6.77 0.69
CA TYR A 246 -15.20 6.52 2.12
C TYR A 246 -16.17 7.30 3.03
N ILE A 247 -16.45 8.56 2.67
CA ILE A 247 -17.40 9.41 3.42
C ILE A 247 -18.83 8.89 3.31
N GLU A 248 -19.27 8.49 2.12
CA GLU A 248 -20.64 8.09 1.84
C GLU A 248 -20.97 6.66 2.25
N ARG A 249 -20.05 5.72 2.01
CA ARG A 249 -20.28 4.27 2.17
C ARG A 249 -19.52 3.67 3.36
N GLY A 250 -18.58 4.43 3.93
CA GLY A 250 -17.69 3.97 4.98
C GLY A 250 -16.57 3.04 4.47
N PHE A 251 -15.45 3.04 5.13
CA PHE A 251 -14.30 2.16 4.84
C PHE A 251 -13.77 1.52 6.12
N VAL A 252 -14.71 1.01 6.92
CA VAL A 252 -14.49 0.46 8.25
C VAL A 252 -14.58 -1.06 8.21
N ALA A 253 -13.60 -1.72 8.81
CA ALA A 253 -13.54 -3.18 8.95
C ALA A 253 -14.49 -3.70 10.03
N GLY A 254 -14.88 -4.95 9.91
CA GLY A 254 -15.51 -5.71 10.99
C GLY A 254 -14.47 -6.36 11.92
N ASP A 255 -14.94 -6.90 13.04
CA ASP A 255 -14.08 -7.58 14.02
C ASP A 255 -13.36 -8.79 13.40
N ASP A 256 -14.01 -9.54 12.54
CA ASP A 256 -13.46 -10.73 11.84
C ASP A 256 -12.26 -10.35 10.95
N ASP A 257 -12.25 -9.15 10.37
CA ASP A 257 -11.14 -8.68 9.52
C ASP A 257 -9.89 -8.38 10.37
N ILE A 258 -10.08 -7.83 11.59
CA ILE A 258 -8.98 -7.54 12.54
C ILE A 258 -8.41 -8.85 13.10
N GLU A 259 -9.28 -9.81 13.42
CA GLU A 259 -8.87 -11.14 13.88
C GLU A 259 -8.09 -11.89 12.79
N THR A 260 -8.49 -11.75 11.53
CA THR A 260 -7.79 -12.33 10.37
C THR A 260 -6.34 -11.87 10.33
N LEU A 261 -6.09 -10.56 10.44
CA LEU A 261 -4.71 -10.04 10.43
C LEU A 261 -3.93 -10.50 11.67
N THR A 262 -4.54 -10.44 12.86
CA THR A 262 -3.92 -10.91 14.11
C THR A 262 -3.49 -12.37 14.02
N THR A 263 -4.38 -13.23 13.50
CA THR A 263 -4.09 -14.67 13.32
C THR A 263 -2.97 -14.89 12.32
N LEU A 264 -2.99 -14.17 11.20
CA LEU A 264 -1.96 -14.31 10.15
C LEU A 264 -0.57 -13.87 10.64
N LEU A 265 -0.51 -12.79 11.42
CA LEU A 265 0.74 -12.29 11.99
C LEU A 265 1.24 -13.12 13.19
N GLY A 266 0.33 -13.74 13.96
CA GLY A 266 0.63 -14.36 15.24
C GLY A 266 0.86 -13.36 16.40
N HIS A 267 0.58 -12.10 16.18
CA HIS A 267 0.63 -11.01 17.18
C HIS A 267 -0.38 -9.91 16.84
N ALA A 268 -0.63 -9.00 17.79
CA ALA A 268 -1.54 -7.87 17.58
C ALA A 268 -0.97 -6.91 16.51
N PRO A 269 -1.80 -6.43 15.56
CA PRO A 269 -1.40 -5.42 14.60
C PRO A 269 -1.02 -4.09 15.28
N ARG A 270 -0.17 -3.31 14.63
CA ARG A 270 0.34 -2.01 15.12
C ARG A 270 -0.77 -0.98 15.13
N ARG A 271 -0.75 -0.12 16.16
CA ARG A 271 -1.75 0.93 16.33
C ARG A 271 -1.34 2.22 15.62
N TYR A 272 -2.35 2.98 15.18
CA TYR A 272 -2.13 4.26 14.52
C TYR A 272 -1.42 5.29 15.43
N ILE A 273 -1.74 5.32 16.73
CA ILE A 273 -1.09 6.25 17.67
C ILE A 273 0.40 5.97 17.82
N ASP A 274 0.81 4.70 17.81
CA ASP A 274 2.22 4.32 17.93
C ASP A 274 2.99 4.70 16.66
N PHE A 275 2.40 4.47 15.48
CA PHE A 275 2.91 4.99 14.22
C PHE A 275 3.07 6.52 14.25
N ALA A 276 2.08 7.25 14.75
CA ALA A 276 2.13 8.72 14.82
C ALA A 276 3.29 9.20 15.72
N ARG A 277 3.50 8.54 16.88
CA ARG A 277 4.62 8.83 17.81
C ARG A 277 5.97 8.57 17.15
N GLU A 278 6.15 7.41 16.52
CA GLU A 278 7.39 7.06 15.80
C GLU A 278 7.68 8.07 14.69
N THR A 279 6.65 8.46 13.93
CA THR A 279 6.77 9.43 12.83
C THR A 279 7.16 10.82 13.32
N ALA A 280 6.56 11.29 14.42
CA ALA A 280 6.90 12.58 15.03
C ALA A 280 8.37 12.64 15.48
N VAL A 281 8.88 11.57 16.10
CA VAL A 281 10.30 11.44 16.46
C VAL A 281 11.19 11.50 15.23
N ALA A 282 10.86 10.74 14.17
CA ALA A 282 11.64 10.73 12.92
C ALA A 282 11.67 12.12 12.24
N TRP A 283 10.60 12.89 12.34
CA TRP A 283 10.58 14.26 11.82
C TRP A 283 11.50 15.22 12.61
N GLN A 284 11.64 15.03 13.93
CA GLN A 284 12.54 15.84 14.77
C GLN A 284 14.01 15.50 14.49
N THR A 285 14.37 14.23 14.37
CA THR A 285 15.74 13.78 14.13
C THR A 285 16.28 14.34 12.80
N LYS A 286 15.48 14.32 11.72
CA LYS A 286 15.88 14.89 10.41
C LYS A 286 16.04 16.41 10.41
N LEU A 287 15.41 17.14 11.32
CA LEU A 287 15.63 18.58 11.49
C LEU A 287 17.01 18.86 12.11
N VAL A 288 17.39 18.10 13.12
CA VAL A 288 18.71 18.25 13.77
C VAL A 288 19.84 17.94 12.77
N GLU A 289 19.72 16.88 11.96
CA GLU A 289 20.71 16.55 10.94
C GLU A 289 20.84 17.63 9.83
N SER A 290 19.71 18.23 9.40
CA SER A 290 19.72 19.31 8.41
C SER A 290 20.34 20.59 8.95
N ASP A 291 20.09 20.93 10.20
CA ASP A 291 20.65 22.15 10.83
C ASP A 291 22.15 21.99 11.11
N VAL A 292 22.62 20.80 11.47
CA VAL A 292 24.05 20.51 11.65
C VAL A 292 24.78 20.53 10.30
N SER A 293 24.17 20.04 9.23
CA SER A 293 24.79 20.06 7.89
C SER A 293 24.76 21.44 7.23
N ALA A 294 23.88 22.34 7.66
CA ALA A 294 23.81 23.72 7.20
C ALA A 294 24.78 24.65 7.97
N ALA A 295 25.30 24.19 9.12
CA ALA A 295 26.21 24.90 9.98
C ALA A 295 27.70 24.48 9.81
N ALA A 296 27.96 23.46 9.00
CA ALA A 296 29.29 22.95 8.63
C ALA A 296 29.65 23.33 7.20
#